data_aad13a429f0c2692c14c5c6033f7381d
#
_entry.id   aad13a429f0c2692c14c5c6033f7381d
#
_cell.length_a   1.000
_cell.length_b   1.000
_cell.length_c   1.000
_cell.angle_alpha   90.00
_cell.angle_beta   90.00
_cell.angle_gamma   90.00
#
_symmetry.space_group_name_H-M   'P 1'
#
loop_
_entity.id
_entity.type
_entity.pdbx_description
1 polymer ?
#
loop_
_entity_poly.entity_id
_entity_poly.type
_entity_poly.pdbx_seq_one_letter_code
_entity_poly.pdbx_strand_id
1 'polypeptide(L)'
;VGDIIAPLIGANPGEVSMHQNVSLLQAMLISCFQFTGQRNKVVYSDMEFPSVTYVYDQFARERGARIHFIQSEDGVTVPLERMLAAIDDQTLLVPISHVLFRSSYIQTAKAIIEKAHAVGATVILDAYHSVGTMPVDVKDLNVDILVGGVLKWLCGGPGGAFLYVRPDLREKLTPVITGWMAHPRPFEFEVGKMEYRTDAFRFLN
;
A
#
# COMPACT_ATOMS: atom_id res chain seq x y z
N VAL A 1 1.30 18.02 -7.88
CA VAL A 1 0.51 16.93 -8.52
C VAL A 1 -0.19 16.10 -7.45
N GLY A 2 0.47 15.69 -6.38
CA GLY A 2 -0.16 14.96 -5.28
C GLY A 2 -1.39 15.67 -4.71
N ASP A 3 -1.36 16.98 -4.61
CA ASP A 3 -2.49 17.79 -4.12
C ASP A 3 -3.70 17.82 -5.06
N ILE A 4 -3.54 17.38 -6.32
CA ILE A 4 -4.67 17.16 -7.24
C ILE A 4 -5.31 15.78 -6.93
N ILE A 5 -4.52 14.81 -6.52
CA ILE A 5 -5.01 13.47 -6.14
C ILE A 5 -5.63 13.48 -4.74
N ALA A 6 -5.07 14.27 -3.81
CA ALA A 6 -5.52 14.28 -2.42
C ALA A 6 -7.04 14.41 -2.23
N PRO A 7 -7.75 15.37 -2.85
CA PRO A 7 -9.20 15.49 -2.70
C PRO A 7 -9.98 14.30 -3.30
N LEU A 8 -9.42 13.58 -4.28
CA LEU A 8 -10.06 12.40 -4.87
C LEU A 8 -10.10 11.20 -3.92
N ILE A 9 -9.25 11.21 -2.89
CA ILE A 9 -9.16 10.13 -1.90
C ILE A 9 -9.45 10.62 -0.46
N GLY A 10 -10.00 11.82 -0.30
CA GLY A 10 -10.32 12.39 1.02
C GLY A 10 -9.08 12.76 1.87
N ALA A 11 -7.88 12.83 1.26
CA ALA A 11 -6.65 13.25 1.93
C ALA A 11 -6.52 14.78 1.97
N ASN A 12 -5.66 15.29 2.86
CA ASN A 12 -5.32 16.70 2.90
C ASN A 12 -4.21 17.05 1.88
N PRO A 13 -4.09 18.33 1.47
CA PRO A 13 -2.93 18.79 0.71
C PRO A 13 -1.60 18.42 1.40
N GLY A 14 -0.60 18.00 0.62
CA GLY A 14 0.70 17.59 1.12
C GLY A 14 0.76 16.15 1.67
N GLU A 15 -0.36 15.40 1.66
CA GLU A 15 -0.40 14.02 2.16
C GLU A 15 -0.18 12.95 1.08
N VAL A 16 -0.12 13.34 -0.18
CA VAL A 16 0.05 12.42 -1.31
C VAL A 16 1.35 12.70 -2.05
N SER A 17 2.17 11.66 -2.20
CA SER A 17 3.38 11.70 -3.03
C SER A 17 3.17 10.97 -4.35
N MET A 18 3.88 11.43 -5.41
CA MET A 18 3.81 10.84 -6.74
C MET A 18 5.02 9.96 -7.00
N HIS A 19 4.80 8.85 -7.69
CA HIS A 19 5.79 7.81 -7.97
C HIS A 19 5.65 7.26 -9.39
N GLN A 20 6.56 6.38 -9.79
CA GLN A 20 6.63 5.84 -11.15
C GLN A 20 5.57 4.77 -11.40
N ASN A 21 5.44 3.77 -10.51
CA ASN A 21 4.48 2.68 -10.63
C ASN A 21 4.24 1.98 -9.28
N VAL A 22 3.14 1.23 -9.19
CA VAL A 22 2.74 0.54 -7.97
C VAL A 22 3.70 -0.60 -7.59
N SER A 23 4.34 -1.28 -8.54
CA SER A 23 5.30 -2.35 -8.22
C SER A 23 6.49 -1.83 -7.42
N LEU A 24 7.07 -0.69 -7.84
CA LEU A 24 8.15 -0.03 -7.09
C LEU A 24 7.66 0.53 -5.76
N LEU A 25 6.42 1.07 -5.70
CA LEU A 25 5.81 1.47 -4.45
C LEU A 25 5.68 0.31 -3.47
N GLN A 26 5.17 -0.83 -3.91
CA GLN A 26 5.04 -2.02 -3.06
C GLN A 26 6.42 -2.50 -2.56
N ALA A 27 7.43 -2.55 -3.42
CA ALA A 27 8.78 -2.93 -3.02
C ALA A 27 9.36 -1.96 -1.98
N MET A 28 9.20 -0.66 -2.19
CA MET A 28 9.62 0.37 -1.25
C MET A 28 8.89 0.24 0.09
N LEU A 29 7.56 0.04 0.08
CA LEU A 29 6.76 -0.17 1.28
C LEU A 29 7.18 -1.44 2.04
N ILE A 30 7.36 -2.58 1.34
CA ILE A 30 7.87 -3.82 1.93
C ILE A 30 9.21 -3.57 2.64
N SER A 31 10.07 -2.72 2.08
CA SER A 31 11.38 -2.40 2.67
C SER A 31 11.29 -1.70 4.04
N CYS A 32 10.14 -1.10 4.36
CA CYS A 32 9.90 -0.49 5.66
C CYS A 32 9.63 -1.50 6.79
N PHE A 33 9.33 -2.77 6.44
CA PHE A 33 8.92 -3.77 7.41
C PHE A 33 10.03 -4.79 7.69
N GLN A 34 10.07 -5.26 8.93
CA GLN A 34 10.95 -6.34 9.36
C GLN A 34 10.13 -7.62 9.54
N PHE A 35 10.40 -8.62 8.70
CA PHE A 35 9.70 -9.91 8.73
C PHE A 35 10.42 -10.93 9.64
N THR A 36 11.00 -10.44 10.74
CA THR A 36 11.69 -11.25 11.73
C THR A 36 10.79 -11.50 12.93
N GLY A 37 10.88 -12.67 13.51
CA GLY A 37 10.09 -13.05 14.70
C GLY A 37 8.73 -13.67 14.36
N GLN A 38 7.79 -13.61 15.31
CA GLN A 38 6.49 -14.28 15.21
C GLN A 38 5.53 -13.57 14.26
N ARG A 39 5.64 -12.24 14.14
CA ARG A 39 4.79 -11.42 13.25
C ARG A 39 5.47 -11.22 11.90
N ASN A 40 5.31 -12.17 11.02
CA ASN A 40 5.90 -12.13 9.68
C ASN A 40 4.95 -12.58 8.57
N LYS A 41 3.67 -12.80 8.91
CA LYS A 41 2.68 -13.25 7.92
C LYS A 41 2.16 -12.07 7.09
N VAL A 42 2.09 -12.30 5.78
CA VAL A 42 1.46 -11.41 4.80
C VAL A 42 0.26 -12.13 4.23
N VAL A 43 -0.92 -11.50 4.26
CA VAL A 43 -2.18 -12.10 3.83
C VAL A 43 -2.73 -11.33 2.62
N TYR A 44 -2.98 -12.03 1.53
CA TYR A 44 -3.65 -11.50 0.33
C TYR A 44 -4.28 -12.62 -0.50
N SER A 45 -5.03 -12.28 -1.55
CA SER A 45 -5.71 -13.26 -2.39
C SER A 45 -4.99 -13.52 -3.70
N ASP A 46 -5.33 -14.62 -4.38
CA ASP A 46 -4.89 -14.92 -5.75
C ASP A 46 -5.57 -14.03 -6.81
N MET A 47 -6.49 -13.16 -6.38
CA MET A 47 -7.18 -12.19 -7.23
C MET A 47 -6.49 -10.83 -7.30
N GLU A 48 -5.37 -10.63 -6.57
CA GLU A 48 -4.56 -9.41 -6.66
C GLU A 48 -3.89 -9.29 -8.04
N PHE A 49 -3.53 -8.05 -8.41
CA PHE A 49 -2.84 -7.84 -9.68
C PHE A 49 -1.47 -8.55 -9.66
N PRO A 50 -1.09 -9.27 -10.74
CA PRO A 50 0.10 -10.14 -10.74
C PRO A 50 1.39 -9.44 -10.31
N SER A 51 1.62 -8.18 -10.70
CA SER A 51 2.83 -7.46 -10.29
C SER A 51 2.94 -7.32 -8.77
N VAL A 52 1.80 -7.17 -8.06
CA VAL A 52 1.78 -7.09 -6.59
C VAL A 52 2.22 -8.43 -6.02
N THR A 53 1.57 -9.53 -6.45
CA THR A 53 1.88 -10.86 -5.95
C THR A 53 3.34 -11.24 -6.22
N TYR A 54 3.89 -10.90 -7.39
CA TYR A 54 5.30 -11.17 -7.72
C TYR A 54 6.27 -10.42 -6.80
N VAL A 55 5.98 -9.15 -6.51
CA VAL A 55 6.82 -8.36 -5.60
C VAL A 55 6.81 -8.97 -4.19
N TYR A 56 5.65 -9.39 -3.68
CA TYR A 56 5.57 -10.04 -2.38
C TYR A 56 6.24 -11.41 -2.36
N ASP A 57 6.03 -12.22 -3.38
CA ASP A 57 6.63 -13.55 -3.45
C ASP A 57 8.15 -13.51 -3.57
N GLN A 58 8.70 -12.57 -4.32
CA GLN A 58 10.15 -12.44 -4.47
C GLN A 58 10.76 -11.62 -3.33
N PHE A 59 10.34 -10.38 -3.14
CA PHE A 59 11.05 -9.45 -2.27
C PHE A 59 10.69 -9.59 -0.78
N ALA A 60 9.41 -9.79 -0.45
CA ALA A 60 9.01 -9.94 0.95
C ALA A 60 9.43 -11.32 1.50
N ARG A 61 9.29 -12.38 0.69
CA ARG A 61 9.67 -13.74 1.09
C ARG A 61 11.18 -13.86 1.37
N GLU A 62 12.03 -13.27 0.52
CA GLU A 62 13.48 -13.22 0.76
C GLU A 62 13.85 -12.48 2.06
N ARG A 63 13.00 -11.56 2.49
CA ARG A 63 13.15 -10.83 3.76
C ARG A 63 12.53 -11.54 4.96
N GLY A 64 12.04 -12.77 4.80
CA GLY A 64 11.51 -13.61 5.86
C GLY A 64 9.99 -13.60 6.00
N ALA A 65 9.27 -12.99 5.07
CA ALA A 65 7.80 -12.99 5.09
C ALA A 65 7.24 -14.39 4.82
N ARG A 66 6.23 -14.77 5.57
CA ARG A 66 5.41 -15.94 5.35
C ARG A 66 4.14 -15.54 4.60
N ILE A 67 4.06 -15.90 3.33
CA ILE A 67 2.94 -15.56 2.47
C ILE A 67 1.77 -16.53 2.72
N HIS A 68 0.59 -15.98 2.96
CA HIS A 68 -0.66 -16.71 3.09
C HIS A 68 -1.64 -16.25 2.00
N PHE A 69 -1.88 -17.14 1.04
CA PHE A 69 -2.81 -16.92 -0.06
C PHE A 69 -4.23 -17.35 0.29
N ILE A 70 -5.20 -16.52 -0.05
CA ILE A 70 -6.62 -16.86 -0.04
C ILE A 70 -7.05 -17.10 -1.48
N GLN A 71 -7.43 -18.32 -1.77
CA GLN A 71 -7.90 -18.68 -3.11
C GLN A 71 -9.37 -18.30 -3.29
N SER A 72 -9.66 -17.64 -4.40
CA SER A 72 -11.01 -17.46 -4.91
C SER A 72 -11.54 -18.81 -5.42
N GLU A 73 -12.78 -19.15 -5.08
CA GLU A 73 -13.41 -20.41 -5.52
C GLU A 73 -14.09 -20.26 -6.87
N ASP A 74 -14.55 -19.07 -7.19
CA ASP A 74 -15.31 -18.74 -8.40
C ASP A 74 -14.52 -17.92 -9.44
N GLY A 75 -13.31 -17.47 -9.08
CA GLY A 75 -12.49 -16.57 -9.91
C GLY A 75 -13.10 -15.16 -10.07
N VAL A 76 -14.11 -14.83 -9.27
CA VAL A 76 -14.84 -13.56 -9.31
C VAL A 76 -14.73 -12.81 -7.98
N THR A 77 -14.95 -13.51 -6.86
CA THR A 77 -14.99 -12.94 -5.51
C THR A 77 -13.90 -13.51 -4.61
N VAL A 78 -13.59 -12.77 -3.55
CA VAL A 78 -12.81 -13.27 -2.41
C VAL A 78 -13.76 -13.29 -1.21
N PRO A 79 -14.09 -14.47 -0.64
CA PRO A 79 -14.99 -14.56 0.50
C PRO A 79 -14.47 -13.79 1.70
N LEU A 80 -15.26 -12.81 2.18
CA LEU A 80 -14.86 -11.92 3.28
C LEU A 80 -14.49 -12.71 4.54
N GLU A 81 -15.28 -13.72 4.89
CA GLU A 81 -15.07 -14.54 6.09
C GLU A 81 -13.72 -15.24 6.05
N ARG A 82 -13.30 -15.72 4.88
CA ARG A 82 -11.99 -16.35 4.70
C ARG A 82 -10.85 -15.35 4.85
N MET A 83 -11.04 -14.13 4.30
CA MET A 83 -10.08 -13.04 4.46
C MET A 83 -9.93 -12.68 5.94
N LEU A 84 -11.05 -12.47 6.65
CA LEU A 84 -11.02 -12.12 8.07
C LEU A 84 -10.45 -13.24 8.94
N ALA A 85 -10.75 -14.50 8.65
CA ALA A 85 -10.21 -15.65 9.38
C ALA A 85 -8.70 -15.84 9.20
N ALA A 86 -8.16 -15.46 8.03
CA ALA A 86 -6.73 -15.55 7.75
C ALA A 86 -5.90 -14.48 8.47
N ILE A 87 -6.54 -13.38 8.89
CA ILE A 87 -5.87 -12.27 9.60
C ILE A 87 -5.87 -12.54 11.11
N ASP A 88 -4.70 -12.82 11.68
CA ASP A 88 -4.48 -13.16 13.08
C ASP A 88 -3.28 -12.39 13.69
N ASP A 89 -2.92 -12.72 14.91
CA ASP A 89 -1.83 -12.10 15.67
C ASP A 89 -0.43 -12.24 15.05
N GLN A 90 -0.25 -13.20 14.13
CA GLN A 90 0.99 -13.36 13.36
C GLN A 90 1.02 -12.49 12.10
N THR A 91 -0.11 -11.89 11.72
CA THR A 91 -0.22 -11.05 10.53
C THR A 91 0.48 -9.71 10.76
N LEU A 92 1.43 -9.40 9.87
CA LEU A 92 2.13 -8.12 9.83
C LEU A 92 1.53 -7.19 8.78
N LEU A 93 1.21 -7.73 7.59
CA LEU A 93 0.83 -6.92 6.43
C LEU A 93 -0.33 -7.57 5.66
N VAL A 94 -1.26 -6.73 5.20
CA VAL A 94 -2.43 -7.13 4.41
C VAL A 94 -2.51 -6.24 3.17
N PRO A 95 -1.79 -6.57 2.08
CA PRO A 95 -1.93 -5.87 0.80
C PRO A 95 -3.15 -6.41 0.06
N ILE A 96 -4.12 -5.55 -0.20
CA ILE A 96 -5.36 -5.92 -0.89
C ILE A 96 -5.74 -4.88 -1.94
N SER A 97 -6.34 -5.31 -3.03
CA SER A 97 -7.00 -4.44 -4.00
C SER A 97 -8.38 -4.03 -3.49
N HIS A 98 -8.74 -2.76 -3.62
CA HIS A 98 -10.09 -2.29 -3.30
C HIS A 98 -11.11 -2.84 -4.31
N VAL A 99 -10.75 -2.82 -5.59
CA VAL A 99 -11.52 -3.38 -6.70
C VAL A 99 -10.65 -4.37 -7.44
N LEU A 100 -11.10 -5.60 -7.59
CA LEU A 100 -10.35 -6.67 -8.24
C LEU A 100 -10.27 -6.45 -9.76
N PHE A 101 -9.07 -6.57 -10.33
CA PHE A 101 -8.83 -6.18 -11.73
C PHE A 101 -9.50 -7.10 -12.76
N ARG A 102 -9.75 -8.37 -12.44
CA ARG A 102 -10.37 -9.35 -13.35
C ARG A 102 -11.88 -9.28 -13.36
N SER A 103 -12.48 -9.11 -12.17
CA SER A 103 -13.93 -9.29 -11.98
C SER A 103 -14.65 -7.98 -11.71
N SER A 104 -13.93 -6.90 -11.41
CA SER A 104 -14.47 -5.65 -10.89
C SER A 104 -15.22 -5.80 -9.55
N TYR A 105 -15.02 -6.93 -8.85
CA TYR A 105 -15.58 -7.13 -7.52
C TYR A 105 -15.00 -6.10 -6.53
N ILE A 106 -15.89 -5.45 -5.78
CA ILE A 106 -15.51 -4.48 -4.75
C ILE A 106 -15.33 -5.23 -3.44
N GLN A 107 -14.11 -5.25 -2.91
CA GLN A 107 -13.84 -5.87 -1.62
C GLN A 107 -14.35 -4.98 -0.47
N THR A 108 -14.80 -5.61 0.61
CA THR A 108 -15.25 -4.92 1.83
C THR A 108 -14.03 -4.42 2.62
N ALA A 109 -13.30 -3.46 2.03
CA ALA A 109 -12.03 -2.97 2.54
C ALA A 109 -12.12 -2.51 4.01
N LYS A 110 -13.19 -1.82 4.39
CA LYS A 110 -13.39 -1.32 5.77
C LYS A 110 -13.34 -2.46 6.80
N ALA A 111 -14.08 -3.54 6.57
CA ALA A 111 -14.08 -4.69 7.49
C ALA A 111 -12.71 -5.38 7.58
N ILE A 112 -11.99 -5.46 6.46
CA ILE A 112 -10.63 -6.03 6.42
C ILE A 112 -9.66 -5.14 7.21
N ILE A 113 -9.74 -3.82 7.03
CA ILE A 113 -8.93 -2.84 7.77
C ILE A 113 -9.20 -2.93 9.27
N GLU A 114 -10.47 -2.94 9.67
CA GLU A 114 -10.87 -3.07 11.08
C GLU A 114 -10.32 -4.36 11.71
N LYS A 115 -10.44 -5.48 11.00
CA LYS A 115 -9.89 -6.77 11.46
C LYS A 115 -8.37 -6.73 11.57
N ALA A 116 -7.68 -6.15 10.59
CA ALA A 116 -6.22 -6.01 10.60
C ALA A 116 -5.76 -5.15 11.78
N HIS A 117 -6.41 -4.02 12.02
CA HIS A 117 -6.12 -3.14 13.15
C HIS A 117 -6.36 -3.84 14.50
N ALA A 118 -7.42 -4.63 14.63
CA ALA A 118 -7.72 -5.37 15.87
C ALA A 118 -6.59 -6.34 16.27
N VAL A 119 -5.79 -6.81 15.31
CA VAL A 119 -4.62 -7.66 15.57
C VAL A 119 -3.30 -6.91 15.41
N GLY A 120 -3.32 -5.60 15.13
CA GLY A 120 -2.14 -4.75 14.94
C GLY A 120 -1.41 -4.97 13.61
N ALA A 121 -2.07 -5.49 12.58
CA ALA A 121 -1.54 -5.59 11.23
C ALA A 121 -1.73 -4.28 10.46
N THR A 122 -0.86 -4.03 9.49
CA THR A 122 -0.93 -2.87 8.58
C THR A 122 -1.59 -3.26 7.27
N VAL A 123 -2.49 -2.42 6.75
CA VAL A 123 -3.16 -2.62 5.46
C VAL A 123 -2.55 -1.70 4.40
N ILE A 124 -2.19 -2.27 3.24
CA ILE A 124 -1.89 -1.54 2.03
C ILE A 124 -3.05 -1.74 1.07
N LEU A 125 -3.86 -0.70 0.87
CA LEU A 125 -5.00 -0.73 -0.04
C LEU A 125 -4.56 -0.27 -1.43
N ASP A 126 -4.64 -1.16 -2.41
CA ASP A 126 -4.45 -0.83 -3.81
C ASP A 126 -5.77 -0.30 -4.39
N ALA A 127 -5.81 1.00 -4.59
CA ALA A 127 -6.96 1.74 -5.13
C ALA A 127 -6.83 2.02 -6.65
N TYR A 128 -5.98 1.28 -7.35
CA TYR A 128 -5.71 1.50 -8.78
C TYR A 128 -6.95 1.42 -9.65
N HIS A 129 -7.92 0.57 -9.26
CA HIS A 129 -9.18 0.37 -9.98
C HIS A 129 -10.39 1.01 -9.30
N SER A 130 -10.25 1.64 -8.14
CA SER A 130 -11.35 2.29 -7.44
C SER A 130 -11.34 3.81 -7.55
N VAL A 131 -10.17 4.45 -7.47
CA VAL A 131 -10.08 5.91 -7.58
C VAL A 131 -10.42 6.35 -9.00
N GLY A 132 -11.41 7.22 -9.11
CA GLY A 132 -11.98 7.69 -10.38
C GLY A 132 -13.27 6.96 -10.82
N THR A 133 -13.62 5.81 -10.20
CA THR A 133 -14.87 5.09 -10.49
C THR A 133 -15.87 5.11 -9.34
N MET A 134 -15.37 5.17 -8.12
CA MET A 134 -16.21 5.20 -6.92
C MET A 134 -15.58 6.14 -5.87
N PRO A 135 -16.37 6.62 -4.91
CA PRO A 135 -15.82 7.38 -3.80
C PRO A 135 -14.82 6.56 -2.98
N VAL A 136 -13.66 7.15 -2.71
CA VAL A 136 -12.64 6.59 -1.82
C VAL A 136 -12.25 7.68 -0.83
N ASP A 137 -12.39 7.39 0.47
CA ASP A 137 -12.01 8.32 1.52
C ASP A 137 -11.09 7.60 2.52
N VAL A 138 -9.82 8.01 2.55
CA VAL A 138 -8.79 7.41 3.40
C VAL A 138 -9.06 7.58 4.89
N LYS A 139 -9.80 8.64 5.26
CA LYS A 139 -10.15 8.93 6.66
C LYS A 139 -11.32 8.07 7.11
N ASP A 140 -12.38 7.95 6.28
CA ASP A 140 -13.52 7.08 6.58
C ASP A 140 -13.11 5.61 6.63
N LEU A 141 -12.25 5.18 5.72
CA LEU A 141 -11.67 3.84 5.73
C LEU A 141 -10.68 3.63 6.88
N ASN A 142 -10.12 4.72 7.43
CA ASN A 142 -9.02 4.68 8.38
C ASN A 142 -7.85 3.81 7.87
N VAL A 143 -7.57 3.88 6.56
CA VAL A 143 -6.56 3.05 5.92
C VAL A 143 -5.15 3.49 6.31
N ASP A 144 -4.24 2.54 6.52
CA ASP A 144 -2.85 2.82 6.88
C ASP A 144 -2.06 3.39 5.70
N ILE A 145 -2.15 2.70 4.58
CA ILE A 145 -1.42 3.03 3.34
C ILE A 145 -2.37 2.81 2.17
N LEU A 146 -2.42 3.77 1.26
CA LEU A 146 -3.14 3.63 0.00
C LEU A 146 -2.19 3.88 -1.16
N VAL A 147 -2.18 2.97 -2.12
CA VAL A 147 -1.47 3.10 -3.40
C VAL A 147 -2.46 3.13 -4.55
N GLY A 148 -2.09 3.79 -5.64
CA GLY A 148 -2.91 3.81 -6.84
C GLY A 148 -2.13 4.34 -8.03
N GLY A 149 -2.78 4.44 -9.17
CA GLY A 149 -2.15 4.95 -10.39
C GLY A 149 -3.11 5.73 -11.26
N VAL A 150 -2.55 6.58 -12.12
CA VAL A 150 -3.33 7.50 -12.94
C VAL A 150 -3.76 6.92 -14.30
N LEU A 151 -3.19 5.77 -14.70
CA LEU A 151 -3.37 5.18 -16.03
C LEU A 151 -4.82 4.80 -16.36
N LYS A 152 -5.57 4.28 -15.39
CA LYS A 152 -6.90 3.72 -15.61
C LYS A 152 -7.96 4.85 -15.60
N TRP A 153 -8.66 4.99 -14.52
CA TRP A 153 -9.86 5.85 -14.43
C TRP A 153 -9.55 7.33 -14.21
N LEU A 154 -8.32 7.67 -13.84
CA LEU A 154 -7.87 9.07 -13.84
C LEU A 154 -7.38 9.54 -15.22
N CYS A 155 -7.43 8.67 -16.23
CA CYS A 155 -7.16 8.97 -17.64
C CYS A 155 -5.77 9.58 -17.89
N GLY A 156 -4.81 9.33 -17.02
CA GLY A 156 -3.41 9.73 -17.19
C GLY A 156 -2.63 8.71 -18.02
N GLY A 157 -1.43 9.08 -18.44
CA GLY A 157 -0.53 8.17 -19.14
C GLY A 157 0.12 7.14 -18.19
N PRO A 158 0.86 6.15 -18.73
CA PRO A 158 1.68 5.26 -17.93
C PRO A 158 2.81 6.03 -17.22
N GLY A 159 3.33 5.46 -16.12
CA GLY A 159 4.42 6.07 -15.36
C GLY A 159 3.98 7.02 -14.25
N GLY A 160 2.69 7.02 -13.88
CA GLY A 160 2.16 7.79 -12.76
C GLY A 160 1.48 6.89 -11.73
N ALA A 161 2.06 6.82 -10.54
CA ALA A 161 1.47 6.21 -9.37
C ALA A 161 1.44 7.22 -8.22
N PHE A 162 0.61 6.98 -7.21
CA PHE A 162 0.52 7.83 -6.04
C PHE A 162 0.48 7.00 -4.75
N LEU A 163 0.95 7.62 -3.68
CA LEU A 163 1.04 7.04 -2.35
C LEU A 163 0.45 8.00 -1.34
N TYR A 164 -0.44 7.46 -0.51
CA TYR A 164 -0.84 8.04 0.78
C TYR A 164 -0.37 7.12 1.91
N VAL A 165 0.25 7.70 2.93
CA VAL A 165 0.56 7.03 4.19
C VAL A 165 -0.09 7.83 5.30
N ARG A 166 -0.86 7.16 6.16
CA ARG A 166 -1.52 7.81 7.29
C ARG A 166 -0.50 8.57 8.14
N PRO A 167 -0.77 9.84 8.52
CA PRO A 167 0.23 10.72 9.13
C PRO A 167 0.98 10.13 10.33
N ASP A 168 0.26 9.43 11.22
CA ASP A 168 0.84 8.83 12.42
C ASP A 168 1.79 7.64 12.16
N LEU A 169 1.78 7.10 10.93
CA LEU A 169 2.63 6.00 10.50
C LEU A 169 3.89 6.46 9.77
N ARG A 170 3.92 7.69 9.24
CA ARG A 170 5.01 8.15 8.37
C ARG A 170 6.37 8.01 9.05
N GLU A 171 6.51 8.49 10.27
CA GLU A 171 7.80 8.43 10.99
C GLU A 171 8.16 7.02 11.48
N LYS A 172 7.19 6.13 11.60
CA LYS A 172 7.40 4.73 11.98
C LYS A 172 7.91 3.86 10.82
N LEU A 173 7.65 4.31 9.58
CA LEU A 173 8.05 3.61 8.37
C LEU A 173 9.31 4.26 7.79
N THR A 174 10.39 3.49 7.70
CA THR A 174 11.66 3.97 7.14
C THR A 174 11.99 3.13 5.90
N PRO A 175 11.80 3.68 4.68
CA PRO A 175 12.08 2.96 3.46
C PRO A 175 13.59 2.75 3.28
N VAL A 176 14.00 1.53 2.90
CA VAL A 176 15.38 1.23 2.52
C VAL A 176 15.64 1.65 1.07
N ILE A 177 14.59 1.56 0.23
CA ILE A 177 14.62 2.10 -1.13
C ILE A 177 14.25 3.59 -1.02
N THR A 178 15.25 4.45 -1.06
CA THR A 178 15.10 5.89 -0.85
C THR A 178 15.98 6.69 -1.80
N GLY A 179 15.74 7.98 -1.92
CA GLY A 179 16.50 8.90 -2.75
C GLY A 179 16.68 10.28 -2.11
N TRP A 180 17.40 11.15 -2.79
CA TRP A 180 17.78 12.47 -2.29
C TRP A 180 16.56 13.37 -1.98
N MET A 181 15.43 13.18 -2.68
CA MET A 181 14.20 13.95 -2.43
C MET A 181 13.52 13.62 -1.10
N ALA A 182 13.83 12.46 -0.51
CA ALA A 182 13.34 12.08 0.82
C ALA A 182 14.13 12.73 1.96
N HIS A 183 15.26 13.41 1.65
CA HIS A 183 16.04 14.16 2.63
C HIS A 183 15.36 15.49 3.00
N PRO A 184 15.46 15.98 4.27
CA PRO A 184 14.84 17.24 4.68
C PRO A 184 15.37 18.47 3.91
N ARG A 185 16.61 18.41 3.45
CA ARG A 185 17.32 19.50 2.72
C ARG A 185 17.85 18.98 1.38
N PRO A 186 16.96 18.55 0.43
CA PRO A 186 17.41 17.85 -0.77
C PRO A 186 18.35 18.68 -1.65
N PHE A 187 18.20 19.98 -1.70
CA PHE A 187 19.00 20.86 -2.55
C PHE A 187 20.35 21.30 -1.92
N GLU A 188 20.64 20.87 -0.69
CA GLU A 188 21.96 21.03 -0.09
C GLU A 188 22.93 19.92 -0.54
N PHE A 189 22.42 18.87 -1.18
CA PHE A 189 23.21 17.75 -1.73
C PHE A 189 24.18 17.13 -0.74
N GLU A 190 23.79 17.08 0.53
CA GLU A 190 24.62 16.51 1.59
C GLU A 190 24.93 15.04 1.34
N VAL A 191 26.18 14.66 1.54
CA VAL A 191 26.67 13.28 1.45
C VAL A 191 26.96 12.77 2.85
N GLY A 192 26.35 11.65 3.22
CA GLY A 192 26.56 11.09 4.56
C GLY A 192 25.43 10.19 5.01
N LYS A 193 25.13 10.22 6.30
CA LYS A 193 24.03 9.44 6.87
C LYS A 193 22.70 10.03 6.41
N MET A 194 21.83 9.18 5.86
CA MET A 194 20.50 9.58 5.43
C MET A 194 19.65 10.06 6.62
N GLU A 195 19.12 11.28 6.50
CA GLU A 195 18.05 11.81 7.32
C GLU A 195 16.76 11.82 6.52
N TYR A 196 15.63 11.52 7.17
CA TYR A 196 14.35 11.43 6.49
C TYR A 196 13.44 12.60 6.86
N ARG A 197 12.70 13.10 5.87
CA ARG A 197 11.59 14.03 6.08
C ARG A 197 10.51 13.41 6.96
N THR A 198 9.67 14.24 7.57
CA THR A 198 8.52 13.82 8.37
C THR A 198 7.20 13.82 7.59
N ASP A 199 7.20 14.48 6.42
CA ASP A 199 6.03 14.58 5.53
C ASP A 199 5.89 13.40 4.54
N ALA A 200 4.90 13.48 3.63
CA ALA A 200 4.65 12.43 2.64
C ALA A 200 5.81 12.23 1.65
N PHE A 201 6.69 13.21 1.49
CA PHE A 201 7.85 13.11 0.61
C PHE A 201 9.00 12.26 1.19
N ARG A 202 8.88 11.82 2.44
CA ARG A 202 9.76 10.81 3.07
C ARG A 202 9.94 9.55 2.21
N PHE A 203 8.97 9.24 1.40
CA PHE A 203 8.92 8.03 0.56
C PHE A 203 9.39 8.26 -0.88
N LEU A 204 9.89 9.45 -1.22
CA LEU A 204 10.41 9.72 -2.56
C LEU A 204 11.79 9.09 -2.79
N ASN A 205 12.01 8.65 -4.01
CA ASN A 205 13.28 8.12 -4.50
C ASN A 205 13.72 8.85 -5.78
#